data_d40156743c59143bdefca13732460ad8
#
_entry.id   d40156743c59143bdefca13732460ad8
#
_cell.length_a   1.000
_cell.length_b   1.000
_cell.length_c   1.000
_cell.angle_alpha   90.00
_cell.angle_beta   90.00
_cell.angle_gamma   90.00
#
_symmetry.space_group_name_H-M   'P 1'
#
loop_
_entity.id
_entity.type
_entity.pdbx_description
1 polymer ?
#
loop_
_entity_poly.entity_id
_entity_poly.type
_entity_poly.pdbx_seq_one_letter_code
_entity_poly.pdbx_strand_id
1 'polypeptide(L)'
;MRKAMATVVGLLIMTAATVGAQDTTKTPKEAPKAAAGHDGMAKSAAPGADAAKIARAMSAAPPSISRNATIMALGADGKMQQLRAGTNGWMCMLDPAGSPMCLDKEWQGWLDAWVNKKDPQVKTVGVAYMLKGDTGASNTIPFAEKQTADNQWVVAGPHVMLLTPDMAQLDTMPTDPNNGGPWVMWKGTKFAHIMVPTAPMPKTPPMKSAAPKPAEKK
;
A
#
# COMPACT_ATOMS: atom_id res chain seq x y z
N MET A 1 10.55 -45.90 37.14
CA MET A 1 11.07 -46.95 36.22
C MET A 1 11.78 -46.25 35.08
N ARG A 2 13.10 -46.47 34.98
CA ARG A 2 13.98 -45.92 33.98
C ARG A 2 13.93 -46.73 32.68
N LYS A 3 13.92 -46.09 31.49
CA LYS A 3 14.43 -46.64 30.21
C LYS A 3 14.81 -45.44 29.37
N ALA A 4 16.02 -45.10 29.16
CA ALA A 4 17.11 -45.72 28.37
C ALA A 4 17.10 -45.13 26.93
N MET A 5 18.17 -44.37 26.67
CA MET A 5 18.65 -43.74 25.43
C MET A 5 18.88 -44.74 24.30
N ALA A 6 18.72 -44.27 23.07
CA ALA A 6 19.42 -44.81 21.91
C ALA A 6 19.91 -43.68 21.02
N THR A 7 21.21 -43.49 21.02
CA THR A 7 22.00 -42.64 20.15
C THR A 7 22.28 -43.40 18.86
N VAL A 8 21.98 -42.81 17.69
CA VAL A 8 22.48 -43.29 16.38
C VAL A 8 23.36 -42.29 15.79
N VAL A 9 24.65 -42.66 15.75
CA VAL A 9 25.74 -41.98 15.04
C VAL A 9 25.75 -42.48 13.60
N GLY A 10 25.54 -41.60 12.63
CA GLY A 10 25.61 -41.89 11.20
C GLY A 10 26.81 -41.19 10.56
N LEU A 11 27.67 -41.98 10.00
CA LEU A 11 28.98 -41.75 9.44
C LEU A 11 28.95 -40.92 8.14
N LEU A 12 29.75 -39.82 8.09
CA LEU A 12 30.06 -39.05 6.88
C LEU A 12 30.98 -39.87 5.95
N ILE A 13 30.61 -39.99 4.69
CA ILE A 13 31.52 -40.41 3.63
C ILE A 13 31.70 -39.22 2.67
N MET A 14 32.93 -38.66 2.69
CA MET A 14 33.40 -37.70 1.69
C MET A 14 33.90 -38.49 0.47
N THR A 15 33.41 -38.14 -0.72
CA THR A 15 34.03 -38.49 -2.00
C THR A 15 34.49 -37.24 -2.71
N ALA A 16 35.81 -37.10 -2.83
CA ALA A 16 36.48 -36.11 -3.67
C ALA A 16 36.39 -36.56 -5.15
N ALA A 17 35.99 -35.67 -6.04
CA ALA A 17 36.12 -35.86 -7.48
C ALA A 17 36.96 -34.73 -8.09
N THR A 18 37.92 -35.15 -8.86
CA THR A 18 39.06 -34.48 -9.46
C THR A 18 38.69 -33.46 -10.55
N VAL A 19 39.51 -32.42 -10.61
CA VAL A 19 39.60 -31.38 -11.64
C VAL A 19 39.96 -31.99 -13.00
N GLY A 20 39.22 -31.63 -14.03
CA GLY A 20 39.59 -31.82 -15.44
C GLY A 20 39.47 -30.48 -16.16
N ALA A 21 40.62 -29.89 -16.49
CA ALA A 21 40.72 -28.74 -17.36
C ALA A 21 40.59 -29.20 -18.83
N GLN A 22 39.71 -28.58 -19.58
CA GLN A 22 39.76 -28.62 -21.06
C GLN A 22 39.51 -27.21 -21.62
N ASP A 23 40.57 -26.70 -22.20
CA ASP A 23 40.71 -25.58 -23.09
C ASP A 23 40.07 -25.94 -24.46
N THR A 24 39.12 -25.14 -24.95
CA THR A 24 38.86 -25.05 -26.40
C THR A 24 38.27 -23.67 -26.72
N THR A 25 39.09 -22.85 -27.31
CA THR A 25 38.79 -21.70 -28.16
C THR A 25 37.71 -22.04 -29.19
N LYS A 26 36.56 -21.36 -29.20
CA LYS A 26 35.65 -21.30 -30.33
C LYS A 26 34.96 -19.96 -30.47
N THR A 27 35.20 -19.34 -31.59
CA THR A 27 34.72 -18.09 -32.15
C THR A 27 33.21 -17.87 -32.00
N PRO A 28 32.72 -16.61 -31.85
CA PRO A 28 31.31 -16.30 -31.65
C PRO A 28 30.52 -16.49 -32.96
N LYS A 29 29.44 -17.22 -32.87
CA LYS A 29 28.45 -17.37 -33.96
C LYS A 29 27.36 -16.30 -33.75
N GLU A 30 27.12 -15.63 -34.86
CA GLU A 30 26.16 -14.59 -35.14
C GLU A 30 24.78 -14.78 -34.45
N ALA A 31 24.25 -13.69 -33.83
CA ALA A 31 22.92 -13.62 -33.22
C ALA A 31 21.81 -13.62 -34.28
N PRO A 32 20.68 -14.29 -34.04
CA PRO A 32 19.52 -14.18 -34.92
C PRO A 32 18.84 -12.80 -34.75
N LYS A 33 18.61 -12.17 -35.89
CA LYS A 33 17.88 -10.93 -36.11
C LYS A 33 16.48 -11.01 -35.46
N ALA A 34 16.20 -10.16 -34.51
CA ALA A 34 14.88 -10.02 -33.91
C ALA A 34 13.86 -9.57 -34.95
N ALA A 35 12.77 -10.32 -35.06
CA ALA A 35 11.61 -9.93 -35.84
C ALA A 35 10.92 -8.73 -35.19
N ALA A 36 10.78 -7.67 -35.97
CA ALA A 36 9.93 -6.52 -35.63
C ALA A 36 8.45 -6.94 -35.74
N GLY A 37 7.66 -6.47 -34.77
CA GLY A 37 6.21 -6.51 -34.89
C GLY A 37 5.51 -6.57 -33.56
N HIS A 38 5.19 -5.37 -33.02
CA HIS A 38 3.85 -5.02 -32.59
C HIS A 38 3.88 -3.56 -32.14
N ASP A 39 3.55 -2.68 -33.08
CA ASP A 39 3.14 -1.31 -32.81
C ASP A 39 1.82 -1.33 -32.05
N GLY A 40 1.93 -1.16 -30.73
CA GLY A 40 0.88 -0.71 -29.84
C GLY A 40 1.38 0.54 -29.15
N MET A 41 1.47 1.66 -29.87
CA MET A 41 1.77 2.95 -29.31
C MET A 41 0.65 3.37 -28.33
N ALA A 42 0.76 2.95 -27.05
CA ALA A 42 0.14 3.69 -25.97
C ALA A 42 0.75 5.12 -26.02
N LYS A 43 -0.10 6.10 -26.26
CA LYS A 43 0.26 7.51 -26.35
C LYS A 43 0.95 7.90 -25.03
N SER A 44 2.29 7.87 -25.01
CA SER A 44 3.11 8.26 -23.86
C SER A 44 2.76 9.71 -23.52
N ALA A 45 2.41 9.96 -22.25
CA ALA A 45 2.31 11.33 -21.75
C ALA A 45 3.66 12.03 -21.96
N ALA A 46 3.62 13.36 -22.14
CA ALA A 46 4.84 14.14 -22.35
C ALA A 46 5.85 13.85 -21.20
N PRO A 47 7.15 13.64 -21.50
CA PRO A 47 8.15 13.21 -20.50
C PRO A 47 8.18 14.03 -19.21
N GLY A 48 7.81 15.31 -19.26
CA GLY A 48 7.74 16.19 -18.09
C GLY A 48 6.55 15.91 -17.17
N ALA A 49 5.42 15.42 -17.71
CA ALA A 49 4.23 15.13 -16.91
C ALA A 49 4.41 13.89 -16.02
N ASP A 50 5.09 12.86 -16.53
CA ASP A 50 5.37 11.66 -15.75
C ASP A 50 6.43 11.94 -14.67
N ALA A 51 7.43 12.76 -14.95
CA ALA A 51 8.40 13.18 -13.94
C ALA A 51 7.74 13.93 -12.77
N ALA A 52 6.77 14.82 -13.05
CA ALA A 52 6.01 15.50 -12.00
C ALA A 52 5.15 14.56 -11.18
N LYS A 53 4.46 13.58 -11.80
CA LYS A 53 3.68 12.56 -11.11
C LYS A 53 4.58 11.68 -10.22
N ILE A 54 5.74 11.26 -10.72
CA ILE A 54 6.72 10.48 -9.97
C ILE A 54 7.18 11.26 -8.73
N ALA A 55 7.61 12.51 -8.89
CA ALA A 55 8.06 13.35 -7.78
C ALA A 55 6.97 13.55 -6.74
N ARG A 56 5.71 13.77 -7.18
CA ARG A 56 4.56 13.93 -6.29
C ARG A 56 4.26 12.63 -5.53
N ALA A 57 4.19 11.48 -6.20
CA ALA A 57 3.96 10.19 -5.54
C ALA A 57 5.05 9.88 -4.51
N MET A 58 6.31 10.12 -4.84
CA MET A 58 7.45 9.93 -3.92
C MET A 58 7.38 10.82 -2.67
N SER A 59 6.72 11.96 -2.73
CA SER A 59 6.60 12.89 -1.60
C SER A 59 5.73 12.34 -0.45
N ALA A 60 5.02 11.24 -0.68
CA ALA A 60 4.16 10.60 0.33
C ALA A 60 4.93 9.98 1.49
N ALA A 61 6.17 9.55 1.29
CA ALA A 61 6.95 8.81 2.27
C ALA A 61 8.38 9.36 2.41
N PRO A 62 9.12 8.95 3.47
CA PRO A 62 10.54 9.27 3.60
C PRO A 62 11.35 8.81 2.38
N PRO A 63 12.41 9.56 1.99
CA PRO A 63 13.25 9.20 0.85
C PRO A 63 13.87 7.81 0.92
N SER A 64 14.15 7.29 2.13
CA SER A 64 14.62 5.92 2.36
C SER A 64 13.66 4.84 1.83
N ILE A 65 12.37 5.16 1.75
CA ILE A 65 11.32 4.29 1.20
C ILE A 65 11.05 4.66 -0.26
N SER A 66 10.71 5.92 -0.53
CA SER A 66 10.16 6.32 -1.83
C SER A 66 11.17 6.26 -2.98
N ARG A 67 12.49 6.36 -2.71
CA ARG A 67 13.53 6.30 -3.77
C ARG A 67 13.50 4.98 -4.54
N ASN A 68 13.28 3.87 -3.85
CA ASN A 68 13.30 2.52 -4.41
C ASN A 68 11.91 1.88 -4.55
N ALA A 69 10.84 2.65 -4.33
CA ALA A 69 9.47 2.19 -4.48
C ALA A 69 9.04 2.12 -5.96
N THR A 70 8.16 1.19 -6.27
CA THR A 70 7.40 1.20 -7.52
C THR A 70 6.51 2.45 -7.54
N ILE A 71 6.48 3.16 -8.67
CA ILE A 71 5.61 4.33 -8.81
C ILE A 71 4.48 4.02 -9.79
N MET A 72 3.25 4.23 -9.32
CA MET A 72 2.03 4.03 -10.08
C MET A 72 1.27 5.36 -10.21
N ALA A 73 0.57 5.55 -11.30
CA ALA A 73 -0.37 6.65 -11.47
C ALA A 73 -1.50 6.27 -12.43
N LEU A 74 -2.62 6.99 -12.36
CA LEU A 74 -3.69 6.86 -13.34
C LEU A 74 -3.21 7.39 -14.70
N GLY A 75 -3.35 6.56 -15.73
CA GLY A 75 -3.18 6.96 -17.12
C GLY A 75 -4.37 7.77 -17.62
N ALA A 76 -4.25 8.29 -18.84
CA ALA A 76 -5.34 9.02 -19.50
C ALA A 76 -6.59 8.15 -19.77
N ASP A 77 -6.42 6.84 -19.79
CA ASP A 77 -7.47 5.84 -19.94
C ASP A 77 -8.16 5.45 -18.60
N GLY A 78 -7.78 6.10 -17.49
CA GLY A 78 -8.29 5.82 -16.15
C GLY A 78 -7.74 4.54 -15.52
N LYS A 79 -6.78 3.86 -16.16
CA LYS A 79 -6.14 2.65 -15.60
C LYS A 79 -4.85 2.99 -14.89
N MET A 80 -4.54 2.20 -13.86
CA MET A 80 -3.25 2.31 -13.18
C MET A 80 -2.11 1.87 -14.09
N GLN A 81 -1.12 2.75 -14.26
CA GLN A 81 0.07 2.54 -15.07
C GLN A 81 1.32 2.63 -14.19
N GLN A 82 2.29 1.76 -14.43
CA GLN A 82 3.58 1.83 -13.76
C GLN A 82 4.47 2.84 -14.46
N LEU A 83 4.80 3.92 -13.76
CA LEU A 83 5.70 4.96 -14.26
C LEU A 83 7.17 4.64 -13.96
N ARG A 84 7.43 3.88 -12.89
CA ARG A 84 8.77 3.45 -12.50
C ARG A 84 8.70 2.12 -11.75
N ALA A 85 9.56 1.16 -12.12
CA ALA A 85 9.76 -0.06 -11.34
C ALA A 85 10.52 0.25 -10.04
N GLY A 86 10.21 -0.46 -8.96
CA GLY A 86 10.87 -0.39 -7.66
C GLY A 86 11.53 -1.71 -7.28
N THR A 87 12.33 -1.69 -6.20
CA THR A 87 13.10 -2.86 -5.74
C THR A 87 12.89 -3.20 -4.26
N ASN A 88 12.13 -2.39 -3.51
CA ASN A 88 11.98 -2.53 -2.07
C ASN A 88 10.59 -3.04 -1.61
N GLY A 89 9.74 -3.45 -2.55
CA GLY A 89 8.39 -3.95 -2.26
C GLY A 89 7.34 -2.88 -1.95
N TRP A 90 7.72 -1.62 -1.81
CA TRP A 90 6.81 -0.49 -1.64
C TRP A 90 6.25 -0.01 -2.97
N MET A 91 5.01 0.49 -2.92
CA MET A 91 4.34 1.14 -4.05
C MET A 91 3.91 2.55 -3.63
N CYS A 92 4.40 3.57 -4.33
CA CYS A 92 3.91 4.94 -4.15
C CYS A 92 3.02 5.33 -5.34
N MET A 93 1.92 6.00 -5.06
CA MET A 93 0.94 6.37 -6.07
C MET A 93 0.24 7.67 -5.74
N LEU A 94 -0.51 8.19 -6.70
CA LEU A 94 -1.51 9.23 -6.48
C LEU A 94 -2.89 8.58 -6.47
N ASP A 95 -3.70 8.91 -5.48
CA ASP A 95 -5.11 8.55 -5.48
C ASP A 95 -5.88 9.30 -6.60
N PRO A 96 -7.15 8.97 -6.88
CA PRO A 96 -7.93 9.68 -7.90
C PRO A 96 -8.07 11.18 -7.67
N ALA A 97 -7.98 11.65 -6.43
CA ALA A 97 -8.00 13.07 -6.07
C ALA A 97 -6.63 13.73 -6.15
N GLY A 98 -5.58 12.96 -6.47
CA GLY A 98 -4.20 13.42 -6.61
C GLY A 98 -3.42 13.47 -5.31
N SER A 99 -3.92 12.90 -4.20
CA SER A 99 -3.18 12.80 -2.94
C SER A 99 -2.11 11.71 -3.05
N PRO A 100 -0.87 11.99 -2.64
CA PRO A 100 0.19 10.99 -2.72
C PRO A 100 0.14 10.03 -1.54
N MET A 101 0.30 8.73 -1.81
CA MET A 101 0.41 7.67 -0.81
C MET A 101 1.51 6.67 -1.16
N CYS A 102 2.17 6.11 -0.15
CA CYS A 102 3.11 5.00 -0.30
C CYS A 102 2.68 3.85 0.59
N LEU A 103 2.54 2.67 0.00
CA LEU A 103 1.93 1.48 0.57
C LEU A 103 2.95 0.37 0.67
N ASP A 104 3.05 -0.31 1.82
CA ASP A 104 3.75 -1.58 1.91
C ASP A 104 2.93 -2.71 1.26
N LYS A 105 3.42 -3.94 1.34
CA LYS A 105 2.77 -5.08 0.70
C LYS A 105 1.40 -5.42 1.30
N GLU A 106 1.21 -5.26 2.62
CA GLU A 106 -0.09 -5.50 3.26
C GLU A 106 -1.13 -4.47 2.83
N TRP A 107 -0.75 -3.20 2.78
CA TRP A 107 -1.61 -2.13 2.29
C TRP A 107 -1.94 -2.25 0.80
N GLN A 108 -1.03 -2.76 -0.03
CA GLN A 108 -1.33 -3.04 -1.44
C GLN A 108 -2.43 -4.10 -1.57
N GLY A 109 -2.36 -5.18 -0.78
CA GLY A 109 -3.40 -6.21 -0.74
C GLY A 109 -4.73 -5.69 -0.19
N TRP A 110 -4.67 -4.85 0.85
CA TRP A 110 -5.86 -4.20 1.41
C TRP A 110 -6.51 -3.23 0.41
N LEU A 111 -5.71 -2.43 -0.31
CA LEU A 111 -6.20 -1.51 -1.34
C LEU A 111 -6.87 -2.28 -2.50
N ASP A 112 -6.26 -3.38 -2.96
CA ASP A 112 -6.87 -4.24 -3.98
C ASP A 112 -8.23 -4.77 -3.52
N ALA A 113 -8.34 -5.23 -2.27
CA ALA A 113 -9.60 -5.68 -1.70
C ALA A 113 -10.63 -4.55 -1.63
N TRP A 114 -10.22 -3.34 -1.21
CA TRP A 114 -11.10 -2.17 -1.14
C TRP A 114 -11.63 -1.78 -2.51
N VAL A 115 -10.77 -1.67 -3.52
CA VAL A 115 -11.15 -1.32 -4.90
C VAL A 115 -12.12 -2.35 -5.49
N ASN A 116 -11.87 -3.63 -5.23
CA ASN A 116 -12.70 -4.73 -5.73
C ASN A 116 -13.90 -5.07 -4.81
N LYS A 117 -14.11 -4.33 -3.71
CA LYS A 117 -15.17 -4.55 -2.71
C LYS A 117 -15.15 -5.96 -2.11
N LYS A 118 -13.96 -6.52 -1.97
CA LYS A 118 -13.70 -7.83 -1.35
C LYS A 118 -13.28 -7.66 0.11
N ASP A 119 -13.24 -8.76 0.86
CA ASP A 119 -12.74 -8.77 2.22
C ASP A 119 -11.20 -8.70 2.21
N PRO A 120 -10.59 -7.70 2.86
CA PRO A 120 -9.15 -7.62 2.95
C PRO A 120 -8.59 -8.76 3.82
N GLN A 121 -7.46 -9.31 3.42
CA GLN A 121 -6.75 -10.38 4.14
C GLN A 121 -5.47 -9.82 4.74
N VAL A 122 -5.58 -9.18 5.90
CA VAL A 122 -4.44 -8.61 6.62
C VAL A 122 -3.79 -9.70 7.46
N LYS A 123 -2.52 -10.01 7.19
CA LYS A 123 -1.78 -11.10 7.85
C LYS A 123 -0.73 -10.60 8.84
N THR A 124 -0.21 -9.42 8.60
CA THR A 124 0.78 -8.76 9.45
C THR A 124 0.41 -7.29 9.63
N VAL A 125 1.15 -6.56 10.48
CA VAL A 125 1.01 -5.12 10.55
C VAL A 125 1.41 -4.50 9.21
N GLY A 126 0.49 -3.73 8.62
CA GLY A 126 0.74 -2.96 7.40
C GLY A 126 1.01 -1.50 7.72
N VAL A 127 1.86 -0.85 6.93
CA VAL A 127 2.20 0.56 7.06
C VAL A 127 1.98 1.28 5.73
N ALA A 128 1.29 2.41 5.77
CA ALA A 128 1.19 3.33 4.65
C ALA A 128 1.51 4.76 5.07
N TYR A 129 2.09 5.52 4.16
CA TYR A 129 2.44 6.92 4.37
C TYR A 129 1.62 7.84 3.49
N MET A 130 1.09 8.91 4.09
CA MET A 130 0.49 10.06 3.41
C MET A 130 1.03 11.36 4.01
N LEU A 131 2.37 11.59 3.89
CA LEU A 131 3.05 12.72 4.52
C LEU A 131 2.74 14.09 3.88
N LYS A 132 1.87 14.12 2.88
CA LYS A 132 1.31 15.36 2.31
C LYS A 132 -0.16 15.55 2.65
N GLY A 133 -0.72 14.64 3.47
CA GLY A 133 -2.14 14.62 3.77
C GLY A 133 -2.99 14.17 2.58
N ASP A 134 -4.30 14.29 2.74
CA ASP A 134 -5.29 13.97 1.71
C ASP A 134 -6.24 15.14 1.45
N THR A 135 -7.16 14.96 0.50
CA THR A 135 -8.20 15.95 0.15
C THR A 135 -9.54 15.66 0.83
N GLY A 136 -9.57 14.64 1.67
CA GLY A 136 -10.70 14.24 2.48
C GLY A 136 -11.31 12.90 2.11
N ALA A 137 -11.77 12.21 3.16
CA ALA A 137 -12.50 10.95 3.08
C ALA A 137 -13.55 10.86 4.19
N SER A 138 -14.55 10.01 4.03
CA SER A 138 -15.47 9.70 5.13
C SER A 138 -14.75 8.92 6.22
N ASN A 139 -14.86 9.35 7.47
CA ASN A 139 -14.31 8.62 8.61
C ASN A 139 -15.14 7.36 8.98
N THR A 140 -16.38 7.28 8.48
CA THR A 140 -17.35 6.25 8.88
C THR A 140 -17.76 5.31 7.75
N ILE A 141 -17.74 5.77 6.50
CA ILE A 141 -18.26 5.04 5.33
C ILE A 141 -17.13 4.79 4.33
N PRO A 142 -16.60 3.56 4.19
CA PRO A 142 -15.44 3.25 3.35
C PRO A 142 -15.59 3.63 1.87
N PHE A 143 -16.81 3.61 1.34
CA PHE A 143 -17.09 3.84 -0.10
C PHE A 143 -17.83 5.16 -0.35
N ALA A 144 -17.76 6.11 0.57
CA ALA A 144 -18.34 7.44 0.35
C ALA A 144 -17.48 8.24 -0.64
N GLU A 145 -18.06 8.66 -1.74
CA GLU A 145 -17.39 9.40 -2.80
C GLU A 145 -17.33 10.91 -2.54
N LYS A 146 -18.18 11.41 -1.66
CA LYS A 146 -18.28 12.83 -1.32
C LYS A 146 -18.80 13.05 0.09
N GLN A 147 -18.59 14.24 0.60
CA GLN A 147 -19.18 14.70 1.85
C GLN A 147 -20.70 14.76 1.74
N THR A 148 -21.39 14.24 2.76
CA THR A 148 -22.84 14.31 2.95
C THR A 148 -23.15 14.71 4.38
N ALA A 149 -24.43 14.96 4.71
CA ALA A 149 -24.84 15.23 6.09
C ALA A 149 -24.67 14.02 7.02
N ASP A 150 -24.66 12.81 6.45
CA ASP A 150 -24.70 11.55 7.20
C ASP A 150 -23.31 10.90 7.37
N ASN A 151 -22.28 11.39 6.66
CA ASN A 151 -20.93 10.89 6.81
C ASN A 151 -20.03 11.91 7.52
N GLN A 152 -19.06 11.40 8.28
CA GLN A 152 -18.06 12.21 8.92
C GLN A 152 -16.90 12.43 7.94
N TRP A 153 -16.91 13.58 7.24
CA TRP A 153 -15.84 13.89 6.29
C TRP A 153 -14.65 14.51 6.99
N VAL A 154 -13.47 13.93 6.78
CA VAL A 154 -12.22 14.36 7.39
C VAL A 154 -11.19 14.65 6.31
N VAL A 155 -10.58 15.82 6.35
CA VAL A 155 -9.37 16.14 5.59
C VAL A 155 -8.19 15.91 6.52
N ALA A 156 -7.43 14.85 6.27
CA ALA A 156 -6.31 14.50 7.11
C ALA A 156 -5.04 15.24 6.66
N GLY A 157 -4.34 15.87 7.62
CA GLY A 157 -2.99 16.39 7.41
C GLY A 157 -1.98 15.26 7.21
N PRO A 158 -0.66 15.56 7.28
CA PRO A 158 0.38 14.53 7.20
C PRO A 158 0.16 13.41 8.22
N HIS A 159 0.10 12.16 7.75
CA HIS A 159 -0.18 11.02 8.60
C HIS A 159 0.44 9.72 8.09
N VAL A 160 0.46 8.73 8.98
CA VAL A 160 0.76 7.33 8.70
C VAL A 160 -0.52 6.53 8.96
N MET A 161 -0.77 5.50 8.16
CA MET A 161 -1.87 4.57 8.37
C MET A 161 -1.33 3.19 8.74
N LEU A 162 -1.96 2.53 9.70
CA LEU A 162 -1.56 1.20 10.13
C LEU A 162 -2.71 0.20 9.97
N LEU A 163 -2.39 -0.97 9.44
CA LEU A 163 -3.24 -2.16 9.49
C LEU A 163 -2.81 -3.04 10.64
N THR A 164 -3.75 -3.74 11.26
CA THR A 164 -3.49 -4.83 12.21
C THR A 164 -4.25 -6.08 11.77
N PRO A 165 -3.65 -7.28 11.90
CA PRO A 165 -4.37 -8.54 11.65
C PRO A 165 -5.40 -8.85 12.74
N ASP A 166 -5.28 -8.24 13.92
CA ASP A 166 -6.19 -8.39 15.04
C ASP A 166 -7.08 -7.15 15.18
N MET A 167 -8.28 -7.24 14.63
CA MET A 167 -9.25 -6.14 14.64
C MET A 167 -9.76 -5.79 16.05
N ALA A 168 -9.67 -6.71 17.03
CA ALA A 168 -10.08 -6.45 18.41
C ALA A 168 -9.18 -5.38 19.07
N GLN A 169 -7.95 -5.21 18.60
CA GLN A 169 -7.07 -4.13 19.06
C GLN A 169 -7.62 -2.73 18.77
N LEU A 170 -8.54 -2.61 17.82
CA LEU A 170 -9.16 -1.34 17.43
C LEU A 170 -10.35 -0.96 18.34
N ASP A 171 -10.87 -1.90 19.14
CA ASP A 171 -12.12 -1.70 19.88
C ASP A 171 -12.03 -0.61 20.96
N THR A 172 -10.88 -0.48 21.59
CA THR A 172 -10.64 0.53 22.64
C THR A 172 -10.11 1.86 22.12
N MET A 173 -9.74 1.93 20.84
CA MET A 173 -9.18 3.13 20.24
C MET A 173 -10.27 4.17 19.91
N PRO A 174 -9.97 5.48 20.06
CA PRO A 174 -10.89 6.54 19.69
C PRO A 174 -11.20 6.56 18.19
N THR A 175 -12.33 7.15 17.83
CA THR A 175 -12.76 7.37 16.44
C THR A 175 -12.82 8.85 16.08
N ASP A 176 -12.62 9.74 17.03
CA ASP A 176 -12.62 11.19 16.79
C ASP A 176 -11.27 11.62 16.20
N PRO A 177 -11.22 12.13 14.98
CA PRO A 177 -10.00 12.62 14.35
C PRO A 177 -9.42 13.86 15.02
N ASN A 178 -10.19 14.55 15.89
CA ASN A 178 -9.78 15.74 16.60
C ASN A 178 -9.28 15.45 18.02
N ASN A 179 -9.05 14.19 18.39
CA ASN A 179 -8.60 13.79 19.71
C ASN A 179 -7.14 14.19 20.04
N GLY A 180 -6.40 14.73 19.04
CA GLY A 180 -5.00 15.12 19.18
C GLY A 180 -3.99 13.98 19.03
N GLY A 181 -4.44 12.74 18.79
CA GLY A 181 -3.62 11.54 18.64
C GLY A 181 -4.17 10.57 17.57
N PRO A 182 -3.73 9.29 17.59
CA PRO A 182 -4.24 8.28 16.68
C PRO A 182 -5.74 8.01 16.88
N TRP A 183 -6.43 7.71 15.78
CA TRP A 183 -7.84 7.30 15.78
C TRP A 183 -8.08 6.17 14.79
N VAL A 184 -9.22 5.50 14.89
CA VAL A 184 -9.65 4.46 13.97
C VAL A 184 -10.60 5.05 12.93
N MET A 185 -10.20 5.03 11.67
CA MET A 185 -11.07 5.30 10.53
C MET A 185 -11.83 4.03 10.14
N TRP A 186 -13.10 4.18 9.75
CA TRP A 186 -14.01 3.10 9.33
C TRP A 186 -14.22 2.01 10.38
N LYS A 187 -14.18 2.38 11.67
CA LYS A 187 -14.41 1.47 12.80
C LYS A 187 -15.70 0.67 12.62
N GLY A 188 -15.65 -0.62 12.95
CA GLY A 188 -16.80 -1.53 12.80
C GLY A 188 -16.98 -2.07 11.37
N THR A 189 -16.10 -1.72 10.45
CA THR A 189 -16.08 -2.30 9.09
C THR A 189 -14.85 -3.18 8.89
N LYS A 190 -14.85 -3.99 7.85
CA LYS A 190 -13.70 -4.84 7.45
C LYS A 190 -12.49 -4.02 6.98
N PHE A 191 -12.69 -2.74 6.72
CA PHE A 191 -11.68 -1.81 6.22
C PHE A 191 -11.14 -0.88 7.30
N ALA A 192 -11.48 -1.12 8.56
CA ALA A 192 -11.00 -0.30 9.67
C ALA A 192 -9.47 -0.32 9.74
N HIS A 193 -8.89 0.84 9.99
CA HIS A 193 -7.45 1.03 10.11
C HIS A 193 -7.13 2.20 11.05
N ILE A 194 -5.89 2.26 11.52
CA ILE A 194 -5.43 3.29 12.44
C ILE A 194 -4.84 4.44 11.64
N MET A 195 -5.32 5.65 11.92
CA MET A 195 -4.76 6.91 11.43
C MET A 195 -3.83 7.48 12.49
N VAL A 196 -2.58 7.79 12.14
CA VAL A 196 -1.56 8.33 13.04
C VAL A 196 -1.09 9.68 12.51
N PRO A 197 -1.58 10.82 13.05
CA PRO A 197 -1.12 12.14 12.64
C PRO A 197 0.39 12.30 12.89
N THR A 198 1.12 12.84 11.91
CA THR A 198 2.55 13.17 12.03
C THR A 198 2.79 14.69 12.08
N ALA A 199 1.73 15.47 11.97
CA ALA A 199 1.70 16.91 12.11
C ALA A 199 0.30 17.33 12.62
N PRO A 200 0.11 18.58 13.08
CA PRO A 200 -1.20 19.07 13.47
C PRO A 200 -2.23 18.88 12.35
N MET A 201 -3.39 18.35 12.72
CA MET A 201 -4.49 18.16 11.78
C MET A 201 -5.07 19.49 11.33
N PRO A 202 -5.50 19.63 10.05
CA PRO A 202 -6.31 20.76 9.64
C PRO A 202 -7.56 20.85 10.51
N LYS A 203 -7.94 22.04 10.93
CA LYS A 203 -9.19 22.22 11.67
C LYS A 203 -10.36 21.88 10.74
N THR A 204 -10.95 20.72 10.92
CA THR A 204 -12.20 20.37 10.26
C THR A 204 -13.31 21.20 10.90
N PRO A 205 -14.16 21.90 10.13
CA PRO A 205 -15.30 22.59 10.69
C PRO A 205 -16.15 21.61 11.52
N PRO A 206 -16.68 22.02 12.69
CA PRO A 206 -17.50 21.14 13.50
C PRO A 206 -18.70 20.68 12.65
N MET A 207 -18.85 19.37 12.54
CA MET A 207 -19.99 18.79 11.86
C MET A 207 -21.26 19.13 12.64
N LYS A 208 -22.29 19.60 11.93
CA LYS A 208 -23.63 19.64 12.51
C LYS A 208 -23.99 18.21 12.90
N SER A 209 -24.15 17.96 14.19
CA SER A 209 -24.66 16.70 14.72
C SER A 209 -25.93 16.33 13.91
N ALA A 210 -25.92 15.18 13.26
CA ALA A 210 -27.15 14.65 12.68
C ALA A 210 -28.14 14.48 13.83
N ALA A 211 -29.29 15.13 13.72
CA ALA A 211 -30.37 14.96 14.68
C ALA A 211 -30.70 13.45 14.77
N PRO A 212 -30.91 12.88 15.98
CA PRO A 212 -31.24 11.47 16.11
C PRO A 212 -32.49 11.17 15.29
N LYS A 213 -32.39 10.15 14.42
CA LYS A 213 -33.50 9.67 13.62
C LYS A 213 -34.67 9.34 14.56
N PRO A 214 -35.89 9.88 14.34
CA PRO A 214 -37.03 9.54 15.19
C PRO A 214 -37.19 8.03 15.25
N ALA A 215 -37.38 7.49 16.47
CA ALA A 215 -37.63 6.08 16.68
C ALA A 215 -38.89 5.69 15.88
N GLU A 216 -38.74 4.73 14.99
CA GLU A 216 -39.86 4.13 14.23
C GLU A 216 -40.79 3.47 15.24
N LYS A 217 -41.96 4.02 15.43
CA LYS A 217 -43.00 3.43 16.29
C LYS A 217 -43.47 2.13 15.62
N LYS A 218 -43.25 1.01 16.33
CA LYS A 218 -43.88 -0.26 16.02
C LYS A 218 -45.42 -0.20 16.21
#